data_e4fb665596c02353898543d09397b66a
#
_entry.id   e4fb665596c02353898543d09397b66a
#
_cell.length_a   1.000
_cell.length_b   1.000
_cell.length_c   1.000
_cell.angle_alpha   90.00
_cell.angle_beta   90.00
_cell.angle_gamma   90.00
#
_symmetry.space_group_name_H-M   'P 1'
#
loop_
_entity.id
_entity.type
_entity.pdbx_description
1 polymer ?
#
loop_
_entity_poly.entity_id
_entity_poly.type
_entity_poly.pdbx_seq_one_letter_code
_entity_poly.pdbx_strand_id
1 'polypeptide(L)'
;EVDKLQALENEAADFERACRIRAYVAAVGSKSELTEEERAWIQWANAKADWLDPTVSAKDQIFGNRGHGKSEESKAPKKSGRYWW
;
A
#
# COMPACT_ATOMS: atom_id res chain seq x y z
N GLU A 1 -22.49 -7.13 13.54
CA GLU A 1 -22.77 -5.85 12.89
C GLU A 1 -21.64 -4.85 13.14
N VAL A 2 -21.30 -4.64 14.41
CA VAL A 2 -20.23 -3.69 14.76
C VAL A 2 -18.90 -4.13 14.13
N ASP A 3 -18.60 -5.42 14.19
CA ASP A 3 -17.37 -5.96 13.60
C ASP A 3 -17.36 -5.80 12.09
N LYS A 4 -18.51 -5.98 11.47
CA LYS A 4 -18.65 -5.84 10.03
C LYS A 4 -18.44 -4.40 9.59
N LEU A 5 -19.01 -3.46 10.33
CA LEU A 5 -18.83 -2.04 10.08
C LEU A 5 -17.35 -1.64 10.25
N GLN A 6 -16.73 -2.13 11.32
CA GLN A 6 -15.33 -1.83 11.59
C GLN A 6 -14.44 -2.36 10.46
N ALA A 7 -14.71 -3.57 9.98
CA ALA A 7 -13.97 -4.13 8.85
C ALA A 7 -14.14 -3.28 7.60
N LEU A 8 -15.34 -2.80 7.33
CA LEU A 8 -15.59 -1.94 6.19
C LEU A 8 -14.82 -0.63 6.30
N GLU A 9 -14.80 -0.01 7.47
CA GLU A 9 -14.06 1.22 7.69
C GLU A 9 -12.57 1.01 7.51
N ASN A 10 -12.05 -0.13 7.98
CA ASN A 10 -10.64 -0.47 7.81
C ASN A 10 -10.27 -0.68 6.34
N GLU A 11 -11.15 -1.30 5.58
CA GLU A 11 -10.96 -1.49 4.15
C GLU A 11 -10.98 -0.15 3.41
N ALA A 12 -11.93 0.71 3.75
CA ALA A 12 -12.02 2.04 3.14
C ALA A 12 -10.78 2.88 3.43
N ALA A 13 -10.24 2.79 4.63
CA ALA A 13 -9.02 3.50 5.01
C ALA A 13 -7.83 3.03 4.17
N ASP A 14 -7.72 1.73 3.94
CA ASP A 14 -6.67 1.18 3.09
C ASP A 14 -6.79 1.68 1.65
N PHE A 15 -8.00 1.74 1.13
CA PHE A 15 -8.26 2.27 -0.20
C PHE A 15 -7.83 3.74 -0.31
N GLU A 16 -8.15 4.55 0.69
CA GLU A 16 -7.76 5.96 0.70
C GLU A 16 -6.25 6.13 0.73
N ARG A 17 -5.56 5.28 1.48
CA ARG A 17 -4.09 5.30 1.52
C ARG A 17 -3.50 4.99 0.15
N ALA A 18 -4.04 3.97 -0.52
CA ALA A 18 -3.58 3.60 -1.85
C ALA A 18 -3.78 4.75 -2.83
N CYS A 19 -4.92 5.41 -2.78
CA CYS A 19 -5.21 6.56 -3.64
C CYS A 19 -4.24 7.71 -3.41
N ARG A 20 -3.92 7.99 -2.15
CA ARG A 20 -2.96 9.06 -1.82
C ARG A 20 -1.57 8.74 -2.34
N ILE A 21 -1.13 7.50 -2.19
CA ILE A 21 0.18 7.08 -2.70
C ILE A 21 0.22 7.24 -4.21
N ARG A 22 -0.81 6.77 -4.91
CA ARG A 22 -0.86 6.85 -6.37
C ARG A 22 -0.85 8.30 -6.86
N ALA A 23 -1.56 9.19 -6.18
CA ALA A 23 -1.57 10.61 -6.53
C ALA A 23 -0.19 11.23 -6.38
N TYR A 24 0.50 10.91 -5.28
CA TYR A 24 1.85 11.40 -5.05
C TYR A 24 2.83 10.86 -6.08
N VAL A 25 2.75 9.56 -6.36
CA VAL A 25 3.62 8.90 -7.34
C VAL A 25 3.41 9.50 -8.73
N ALA A 26 2.16 9.78 -9.09
CA ALA A 26 1.85 10.42 -10.37
C ALA A 26 2.49 11.80 -10.46
N ALA A 27 2.46 12.56 -9.37
CA ALA A 27 3.08 13.88 -9.33
C ALA A 27 4.60 13.78 -9.48
N VAL A 28 5.23 12.80 -8.82
CA VAL A 28 6.67 12.58 -8.96
C VAL A 28 7.00 12.17 -10.39
N GLY A 29 6.18 11.30 -10.99
CA GLY A 29 6.40 10.79 -12.34
C GLY A 29 6.11 11.79 -13.45
N SER A 30 5.56 12.96 -13.13
CA SER A 30 5.25 13.99 -14.12
C SER A 30 6.46 14.81 -14.56
N LYS A 31 7.62 14.57 -13.98
CA LYS A 31 8.86 15.23 -14.42
C LYS A 31 9.18 14.88 -15.85
N SER A 32 9.77 15.81 -16.58
CA SER A 32 10.10 15.59 -17.98
C SER A 32 11.18 14.51 -18.17
N GLU A 33 12.06 14.35 -17.21
CA GLU A 33 13.10 13.31 -17.23
C GLU A 33 13.16 12.60 -15.90
N LEU A 34 13.20 11.27 -15.97
CA LEU A 34 13.32 10.42 -14.80
C LEU A 34 14.57 9.58 -14.91
N THR A 35 15.32 9.50 -13.81
CA THR A 35 16.46 8.59 -13.73
C THR A 35 15.95 7.16 -13.61
N GLU A 36 16.83 6.19 -13.80
CA GLU A 36 16.47 4.78 -13.59
C GLU A 36 16.07 4.51 -12.15
N GLU A 37 16.74 5.16 -11.21
CA GLU A 37 16.41 5.02 -9.80
C GLU A 37 15.03 5.55 -9.51
N GLU A 38 14.67 6.68 -10.11
CA GLU A 38 13.33 7.26 -9.94
C GLU A 38 12.25 6.35 -10.53
N ARG A 39 12.51 5.77 -11.69
CA ARG A 39 11.57 4.83 -12.30
C ARG A 39 11.39 3.58 -11.45
N ALA A 40 12.49 3.06 -10.91
CA ALA A 40 12.43 1.89 -10.02
C ALA A 40 11.64 2.20 -8.76
N TRP A 41 11.85 3.40 -8.19
CA TRP A 41 11.10 3.84 -7.02
C TRP A 41 9.61 3.95 -7.31
N ILE A 42 9.26 4.49 -8.49
CA ILE A 42 7.85 4.61 -8.90
C ILE A 42 7.20 3.24 -9.00
N GLN A 43 7.88 2.27 -9.60
CA GLN A 43 7.36 0.91 -9.70
C GLN A 43 7.17 0.29 -8.32
N TRP A 44 8.12 0.47 -7.44
CA TRP A 44 8.04 -0.02 -6.07
C TRP A 44 6.86 0.63 -5.33
N ALA A 45 6.72 1.94 -5.44
CA ALA A 45 5.66 2.68 -4.75
C ALA A 45 4.27 2.27 -5.26
N ASN A 46 4.12 2.08 -6.58
CA ASN A 46 2.86 1.62 -7.15
C ASN A 46 2.52 0.20 -6.71
N ALA A 47 3.52 -0.67 -6.58
CA ALA A 47 3.30 -2.01 -6.07
C ALA A 47 2.82 -1.98 -4.61
N LYS A 48 3.36 -1.07 -3.80
CA LYS A 48 2.89 -0.90 -2.42
C LYS A 48 1.46 -0.37 -2.37
N ALA A 49 1.11 0.55 -3.26
CA ALA A 49 -0.27 1.03 -3.36
C ALA A 49 -1.22 -0.10 -3.73
N ASP A 50 -0.83 -0.96 -4.67
CA ASP A 50 -1.64 -2.12 -5.06
C ASP A 50 -1.81 -3.09 -3.89
N TRP A 51 -0.78 -3.27 -3.09
CA TRP A 51 -0.84 -4.10 -1.90
C TRP A 51 -1.81 -3.52 -0.87
N LEU A 52 -1.83 -2.20 -0.72
CA LEU A 52 -2.74 -1.51 0.21
C LEU A 52 -4.18 -1.45 -0.29
N ASP A 53 -4.38 -1.53 -1.59
CA ASP A 53 -5.70 -1.34 -2.21
C ASP A 53 -6.55 -2.60 -2.09
N PRO A 54 -7.64 -2.59 -1.33
CA PRO A 54 -8.48 -3.78 -1.18
C PRO A 54 -9.17 -4.20 -2.47
N THR A 55 -9.28 -3.32 -3.46
CA THR A 55 -9.87 -3.69 -4.74
C THR A 55 -8.89 -4.43 -5.64
N VAL A 56 -7.60 -4.31 -5.39
CA VAL A 56 -6.54 -5.04 -6.10
C VAL A 56 -6.02 -6.21 -5.27
N SER A 57 -5.78 -5.95 -3.97
CA SER A 57 -5.30 -6.96 -3.01
C SER A 57 -4.07 -7.72 -3.50
N ALA A 58 -3.11 -6.99 -4.07
CA ALA A 58 -1.90 -7.61 -4.59
C ALA A 58 -1.06 -8.20 -3.46
N LYS A 59 -0.45 -9.34 -3.72
CA LYS A 59 0.48 -9.96 -2.78
C LYS A 59 1.83 -9.26 -2.87
N ASP A 60 2.36 -8.85 -1.74
CA ASP A 60 3.69 -8.26 -1.66
C ASP A 60 4.73 -9.35 -1.45
N GLN A 61 5.88 -9.22 -2.08
CA GLN A 61 6.95 -10.19 -1.98
C GLN A 61 7.51 -10.31 -0.57
N ILE A 62 7.48 -9.21 0.18
CA ILE A 62 8.03 -9.16 1.53
C ILE A 62 6.94 -9.34 2.58
N PHE A 63 5.81 -8.64 2.40
CA PHE A 63 4.75 -8.58 3.40
C PHE A 63 3.64 -9.61 3.20
N GLY A 64 3.58 -10.27 2.05
CA GLY A 64 2.51 -11.19 1.72
C GLY A 64 1.19 -10.49 1.49
N ASN A 65 0.08 -11.14 1.80
CA ASN A 65 -1.24 -10.57 1.64
C ASN A 65 -1.59 -9.71 2.86
N ARG A 66 -2.30 -8.60 2.59
CA ARG A 66 -2.77 -7.72 3.66
C ARG A 66 -4.22 -8.02 3.99
N GLY A 67 -4.51 -8.16 5.26
CA GLY A 67 -5.90 -8.33 5.71
C GLY A 67 -6.58 -6.97 5.86
N HIS A 68 -7.15 -6.44 4.78
CA HIS A 68 -7.66 -5.08 4.73
C HIS A 68 -8.75 -4.77 5.76
N GLY A 69 -9.54 -5.76 6.12
CA GLY A 69 -10.60 -5.57 7.11
C GLY A 69 -10.12 -5.61 8.56
N LYS A 70 -8.85 -5.89 8.78
CA LYS A 70 -8.30 -5.99 10.14
C LYS A 70 -7.88 -4.63 10.65
N SER A 71 -7.67 -4.54 11.97
CA SER A 71 -7.16 -3.32 12.58
C SER A 71 -5.72 -3.05 12.12
N GLU A 72 -5.28 -1.82 12.26
CA GLU A 72 -3.92 -1.44 11.86
C GLU A 72 -2.85 -2.31 12.52
N GLU A 73 -3.05 -2.63 13.79
CA GLU A 73 -2.13 -3.46 14.54
C GLU A 73 -2.00 -4.85 13.94
N SER A 74 -3.13 -5.44 13.56
CA SER A 74 -3.15 -6.78 12.94
C SER A 74 -2.66 -6.78 11.51
N LYS A 75 -2.77 -5.65 10.81
CA LYS A 75 -2.35 -5.50 9.43
C LYS A 75 -0.86 -5.22 9.28
N ALA A 76 -0.18 -4.83 10.35
CA ALA A 76 1.22 -4.49 10.27
C ALA A 76 2.01 -5.63 9.65
N PRO A 77 2.96 -5.34 8.75
CA PRO A 77 3.77 -6.38 8.14
C PRO A 77 4.55 -7.13 9.21
N LYS A 78 4.69 -8.44 9.02
CA LYS A 78 5.51 -9.23 9.91
C LYS A 78 6.96 -8.85 9.72
N LYS A 79 7.63 -8.62 10.83
CA LYS A 79 9.04 -8.29 10.79
C LYS A 79 9.86 -9.54 10.63
N SER A 80 10.87 -9.45 9.80
CA SER A 80 11.87 -10.51 9.69
C SER A 80 13.07 -10.21 10.55
N GLY A 81 12.90 -9.33 11.52
CA GLY A 81 13.99 -8.91 12.40
C GLY A 81 14.82 -7.78 11.83
N ARG A 82 14.43 -7.23 10.72
CA ARG A 82 15.19 -6.20 10.04
C ARG A 82 14.27 -5.15 9.42
N TYR A 83 14.62 -3.90 9.63
CA TYR A 83 13.94 -2.77 9.01
C TYR A 83 14.86 -2.09 8.04
N TRP A 84 14.27 -1.59 6.98
CA TRP A 84 15.00 -0.86 5.96
C TRP A 84 14.43 0.54 5.75
N TRP A 85 13.46 0.91 6.57
CA TRP A 85 12.91 2.26 6.55
C TRP A 85 13.21 2.99 7.84
#